data_5a7a5591b8102ab5b639b1942cf53ef7
#
_entry.id   5a7a5591b8102ab5b639b1942cf53ef7
#
_cell.length_a   1.000
_cell.length_b   1.000
_cell.length_c   1.000
_cell.angle_alpha   90.00
_cell.angle_beta   90.00
_cell.angle_gamma   90.00
#
_symmetry.space_group_name_H-M   'P 1'
#
loop_
_entity.id
_entity.type
_entity.pdbx_description
1 polymer ?
#
loop_
_entity_poly.entity_id
_entity_poly.type
_entity_poly.pdbx_seq_one_letter_code
_entity_poly.pdbx_strand_id
1 'polypeptide(L)'
;GIVFVLSIDKEQLCNSIRGHYGSDRINAEEYLRRFIDVEYLLPKPDIESYCKYLYEYFNFKEFLESDERYRNGLSGDKNNLLRCATEIIKAQNYSLRQIEKLFVHTRLVLCSCSSRHYVFPSLTFMLICIRTINPQYYQKIINQQLTLDELVNFIPTIFPVNIFNNKSSLSHTASLWGLAELFYCFAQSFLRTPQPLQLTNVDSSKPKLTFTIEYVDNEKLANAIIGCYRFYSDAGWGHIIKSIDLLNPILEQI
;
A
#
# COMPACT_ATOMS: atom_id res chain seq x y z
N GLY A 1 15.72 45.96 1.61
CA GLY A 1 14.37 45.52 1.93
C GLY A 1 14.40 44.10 2.44
N ILE A 2 13.41 43.70 3.25
CA ILE A 2 13.25 42.32 3.73
C ILE A 2 12.17 41.71 2.88
N VAL A 3 12.43 40.51 2.33
CA VAL A 3 11.46 39.71 1.59
C VAL A 3 11.01 38.55 2.50
N PHE A 4 9.72 38.43 2.68
CA PHE A 4 9.13 37.31 3.40
C PHE A 4 8.56 36.28 2.40
N VAL A 5 8.87 35.00 2.59
CA VAL A 5 8.28 33.90 1.84
C VAL A 5 7.42 33.09 2.79
N LEU A 6 6.12 32.99 2.48
CA LEU A 6 5.15 32.28 3.30
C LEU A 6 4.65 31.04 2.54
N SER A 7 4.77 29.87 3.16
CA SER A 7 4.13 28.64 2.67
C SER A 7 2.79 28.49 3.40
N ILE A 8 1.68 28.64 2.66
CA ILE A 8 0.34 28.67 3.23
C ILE A 8 -0.62 27.81 2.41
N ASP A 9 -1.61 27.27 3.08
CA ASP A 9 -2.86 26.84 2.47
C ASP A 9 -3.80 28.06 2.45
N LYS A 10 -4.02 28.63 1.27
CA LYS A 10 -4.80 29.86 1.12
C LYS A 10 -6.24 29.72 1.57
N GLU A 11 -6.87 28.56 1.30
CA GLU A 11 -8.25 28.28 1.68
C GLU A 11 -8.40 28.22 3.21
N GLN A 12 -7.51 27.48 3.87
CA GLN A 12 -7.48 27.38 5.33
C GLN A 12 -7.18 28.73 6.00
N LEU A 13 -6.27 29.50 5.42
CA LEU A 13 -5.98 30.84 5.92
C LEU A 13 -7.17 31.78 5.78
N CYS A 14 -7.88 31.74 4.63
CA CYS A 14 -9.11 32.50 4.45
C CYS A 14 -10.19 32.09 5.45
N ASN A 15 -10.36 30.79 5.73
CA ASN A 15 -11.29 30.29 6.74
C ASN A 15 -10.91 30.75 8.14
N SER A 16 -9.62 30.75 8.47
CA SER A 16 -9.11 31.25 9.75
C SER A 16 -9.37 32.76 9.93
N ILE A 17 -9.22 33.56 8.87
CA ILE A 17 -9.54 34.99 8.90
C ILE A 17 -11.03 35.22 9.16
N ARG A 18 -11.91 34.50 8.43
CA ARG A 18 -13.37 34.58 8.67
C ARG A 18 -13.73 34.23 10.12
N GLY A 19 -13.16 33.13 10.64
CA GLY A 19 -13.37 32.68 12.02
C GLY A 19 -12.89 33.69 13.03
N HIS A 20 -11.72 34.32 12.84
CA HIS A 20 -11.14 35.31 13.74
C HIS A 20 -12.03 36.58 13.84
N TYR A 21 -12.54 37.04 12.72
CA TYR A 21 -13.40 38.25 12.69
C TYR A 21 -14.86 37.96 12.93
N GLY A 22 -15.24 36.69 13.11
CA GLY A 22 -16.62 36.28 13.43
C GLY A 22 -17.66 36.59 12.36
N SER A 23 -17.25 36.73 11.09
CA SER A 23 -18.15 37.12 10.00
C SER A 23 -17.78 36.43 8.67
N ASP A 24 -18.76 35.70 8.13
CA ASP A 24 -18.65 35.12 6.76
C ASP A 24 -18.70 36.21 5.65
N ARG A 25 -19.04 37.47 6.02
CA ARG A 25 -19.12 38.59 5.07
C ARG A 25 -17.77 39.21 4.74
N ILE A 26 -16.69 38.84 5.48
CA ILE A 26 -15.35 39.35 5.19
C ILE A 26 -14.83 38.67 3.93
N ASN A 27 -14.44 39.49 2.95
CA ASN A 27 -13.68 39.00 1.81
C ASN A 27 -12.24 38.75 2.25
N ALA A 28 -11.98 37.51 2.73
CA ALA A 28 -10.67 37.10 3.24
C ALA A 28 -9.59 37.15 2.15
N GLU A 29 -9.94 36.90 0.88
CA GLU A 29 -8.98 37.00 -0.23
C GLU A 29 -8.52 38.44 -0.45
N GLU A 30 -9.46 39.39 -0.43
CA GLU A 30 -9.18 40.82 -0.55
C GLU A 30 -8.32 41.31 0.62
N TYR A 31 -8.59 40.77 1.81
CA TYR A 31 -7.78 41.07 3.00
C TYR A 31 -6.33 40.58 2.82
N LEU A 32 -6.12 39.37 2.30
CA LEU A 32 -4.78 38.80 2.08
C LEU A 32 -4.00 39.56 1.01
N ARG A 33 -4.64 40.09 -0.02
CA ARG A 33 -3.97 40.90 -1.07
C ARG A 33 -3.27 42.15 -0.55
N ARG A 34 -3.58 42.60 0.67
CA ARG A 34 -2.90 43.72 1.31
C ARG A 34 -1.53 43.36 1.85
N PHE A 35 -1.26 42.06 2.01
CA PHE A 35 -0.02 41.55 2.63
C PHE A 35 0.79 40.66 1.70
N ILE A 36 0.19 40.16 0.64
CA ILE A 36 0.81 39.22 -0.31
C ILE A 36 0.90 39.88 -1.67
N ASP A 37 2.09 40.29 -2.04
CA ASP A 37 2.36 40.95 -3.33
C ASP A 37 2.40 39.96 -4.49
N VAL A 38 2.93 38.75 -4.25
CA VAL A 38 3.10 37.71 -5.26
C VAL A 38 2.63 36.36 -4.71
N GLU A 39 1.74 35.72 -5.44
CA GLU A 39 1.31 34.33 -5.16
C GLU A 39 1.94 33.40 -6.21
N TYR A 40 2.53 32.31 -5.74
CA TYR A 40 3.02 31.22 -6.58
C TYR A 40 2.36 29.91 -6.18
N LEU A 41 1.59 29.35 -7.09
CA LEU A 41 0.97 28.05 -6.88
C LEU A 41 1.98 26.95 -7.23
N LEU A 42 2.36 26.14 -6.23
CA LEU A 42 3.19 24.97 -6.46
C LEU A 42 2.42 23.94 -7.30
N PRO A 43 2.97 23.47 -8.43
CA PRO A 43 2.34 22.45 -9.22
C PRO A 43 2.24 21.15 -8.40
N LYS A 44 1.16 20.39 -8.61
CA LYS A 44 1.06 19.06 -8.01
C LYS A 44 2.17 18.18 -8.58
N PRO A 45 2.95 17.50 -7.72
CA PRO A 45 4.00 16.61 -8.19
C PRO A 45 3.40 15.42 -8.95
N ASP A 46 4.13 14.90 -9.92
CA ASP A 46 3.82 13.61 -10.52
C ASP A 46 4.00 12.51 -9.46
N ILE A 47 2.94 11.76 -9.23
CA ILE A 47 2.88 10.73 -8.18
C ILE A 47 3.92 9.63 -8.41
N GLU A 48 4.16 9.25 -9.66
CA GLU A 48 5.15 8.22 -9.99
C GLU A 48 6.57 8.67 -9.64
N SER A 49 6.92 9.88 -10.05
CA SER A 49 8.20 10.50 -9.72
C SER A 49 8.37 10.68 -8.21
N TYR A 50 7.30 11.03 -7.49
CA TYR A 50 7.34 11.17 -6.03
C TYR A 50 7.51 9.82 -5.33
N CYS A 51 6.80 8.78 -5.73
CA CYS A 51 6.98 7.43 -5.20
C CYS A 51 8.41 6.91 -5.44
N LYS A 52 8.96 7.16 -6.65
CA LYS A 52 10.34 6.81 -6.97
C LYS A 52 11.33 7.56 -6.07
N TYR A 53 11.13 8.87 -5.90
CA TYR A 53 11.94 9.67 -4.97
C TYR A 53 11.91 9.10 -3.55
N LEU A 54 10.75 8.78 -3.00
CA LEU A 54 10.64 8.20 -1.66
C LEU A 54 11.29 6.81 -1.56
N TYR A 55 11.14 5.99 -2.59
CA TYR A 55 11.78 4.68 -2.65
C TYR A 55 13.31 4.78 -2.58
N GLU A 56 13.89 5.76 -3.29
CA GLU A 56 15.32 6.04 -3.28
C GLU A 56 15.74 6.70 -1.95
N TYR A 57 15.00 7.70 -1.48
CA TYR A 57 15.27 8.44 -0.25
C TYR A 57 15.33 7.54 0.99
N PHE A 58 14.41 6.58 1.11
CA PHE A 58 14.39 5.62 2.21
C PHE A 58 15.26 4.37 1.97
N ASN A 59 16.08 4.34 0.94
CA ASN A 59 17.01 3.26 0.64
C ASN A 59 16.37 1.86 0.60
N PHE A 60 15.19 1.73 0.00
CA PHE A 60 14.53 0.42 -0.13
C PHE A 60 15.36 -0.56 -0.95
N LYS A 61 16.05 -0.07 -1.98
CA LYS A 61 16.89 -0.88 -2.85
C LYS A 61 18.02 -1.56 -2.08
N GLU A 62 18.68 -0.83 -1.18
CA GLU A 62 19.78 -1.36 -0.37
C GLU A 62 19.35 -2.57 0.47
N PHE A 63 18.15 -2.54 1.02
CA PHE A 63 17.60 -3.67 1.77
C PHE A 63 17.16 -4.80 0.85
N LEU A 64 16.30 -4.52 -0.14
CA LEU A 64 15.66 -5.54 -0.98
C LEU A 64 16.63 -6.24 -1.94
N GLU A 65 17.69 -5.55 -2.38
CA GLU A 65 18.70 -6.05 -3.30
C GLU A 65 20.04 -6.34 -2.61
N SER A 66 20.06 -6.48 -1.28
CA SER A 66 21.30 -6.78 -0.56
C SER A 66 21.89 -8.13 -0.96
N ASP A 67 23.22 -8.22 -0.96
CA ASP A 67 23.95 -9.47 -1.28
C ASP A 67 23.54 -10.63 -0.37
N GLU A 68 23.19 -10.33 0.89
CA GLU A 68 22.75 -11.34 1.84
C GLU A 68 21.39 -11.93 1.41
N ARG A 69 20.42 -11.09 0.99
CA ARG A 69 19.13 -11.55 0.49
C ARG A 69 19.29 -12.34 -0.82
N TYR A 70 20.18 -11.88 -1.71
CA TYR A 70 20.48 -12.60 -2.93
C TYR A 70 21.03 -14.00 -2.66
N ARG A 71 22.01 -14.15 -1.74
CA ARG A 71 22.57 -15.45 -1.35
C ARG A 71 21.53 -16.38 -0.70
N ASN A 72 20.53 -15.82 -0.04
CA ASN A 72 19.43 -16.58 0.56
C ASN A 72 18.29 -16.89 -0.42
N GLY A 73 18.42 -16.59 -1.71
CA GLY A 73 17.40 -16.85 -2.73
C GLY A 73 16.19 -15.91 -2.68
N LEU A 74 16.29 -14.76 -1.99
CA LEU A 74 15.20 -13.81 -1.75
C LEU A 74 15.18 -12.63 -2.73
N SER A 75 15.84 -12.78 -3.88
CA SER A 75 15.95 -11.69 -4.89
C SER A 75 14.65 -11.38 -5.63
N GLY A 76 13.62 -12.22 -5.51
CA GLY A 76 12.31 -12.03 -6.15
C GLY A 76 11.51 -10.84 -5.60
N ASP A 77 11.82 -10.39 -4.39
CA ASP A 77 11.10 -9.31 -3.71
C ASP A 77 11.35 -7.91 -4.30
N LYS A 78 12.41 -7.73 -5.08
CA LYS A 78 12.99 -6.42 -5.40
C LYS A 78 12.14 -5.47 -6.24
N ASN A 79 11.32 -5.97 -7.16
CA ASN A 79 10.66 -5.12 -8.16
C ASN A 79 9.19 -4.81 -7.87
N ASN A 80 8.59 -5.45 -6.87
CA ASN A 80 7.14 -5.41 -6.69
C ASN A 80 6.69 -4.25 -5.81
N LEU A 81 7.50 -3.82 -4.83
CA LEU A 81 7.11 -2.77 -3.88
C LEU A 81 6.79 -1.44 -4.56
N LEU A 82 7.74 -0.88 -5.31
CA LEU A 82 7.56 0.44 -5.94
C LEU A 82 6.38 0.45 -6.91
N ARG A 83 6.24 -0.60 -7.71
CA ARG A 83 5.14 -0.73 -8.66
C ARG A 83 3.80 -0.85 -7.95
N CYS A 84 3.68 -1.72 -6.95
CA CYS A 84 2.47 -1.89 -6.15
C CYS A 84 2.08 -0.59 -5.44
N ALA A 85 3.04 0.06 -4.77
CA ALA A 85 2.81 1.35 -4.12
C ALA A 85 2.33 2.41 -5.11
N THR A 86 2.99 2.54 -6.27
CA THR A 86 2.61 3.51 -7.30
C THR A 86 1.20 3.24 -7.86
N GLU A 87 0.87 1.98 -8.14
CA GLU A 87 -0.45 1.57 -8.64
C GLU A 87 -1.56 1.93 -7.62
N ILE A 88 -1.34 1.62 -6.33
CA ILE A 88 -2.31 1.92 -5.26
C ILE A 88 -2.44 3.43 -5.05
N ILE A 89 -1.33 4.14 -4.95
CA ILE A 89 -1.33 5.58 -4.64
C ILE A 89 -1.93 6.39 -5.79
N LYS A 90 -1.63 6.06 -7.06
CA LYS A 90 -2.25 6.71 -8.23
C LYS A 90 -3.77 6.54 -8.28
N ALA A 91 -4.27 5.43 -7.79
CA ALA A 91 -5.70 5.14 -7.79
C ALA A 91 -6.44 5.75 -6.60
N GLN A 92 -5.72 6.32 -5.63
CA GLN A 92 -6.26 6.91 -4.41
C GLN A 92 -5.85 8.39 -4.31
N ASN A 93 -6.68 9.19 -3.65
CA ASN A 93 -6.42 10.62 -3.44
C ASN A 93 -5.62 10.86 -2.14
N TYR A 94 -4.44 10.26 -2.02
CA TYR A 94 -3.56 10.51 -0.88
C TYR A 94 -2.88 11.89 -1.00
N SER A 95 -2.78 12.60 0.12
CA SER A 95 -1.87 13.74 0.24
C SER A 95 -0.41 13.28 0.23
N LEU A 96 0.52 14.16 -0.16
CA LEU A 96 1.96 13.85 -0.16
C LEU A 96 2.45 13.37 1.22
N ARG A 97 1.95 13.98 2.29
CA ARG A 97 2.27 13.60 3.67
C ARG A 97 1.78 12.19 4.01
N GLN A 98 0.60 11.79 3.52
CA GLN A 98 0.11 10.42 3.70
C GLN A 98 0.96 9.42 2.93
N ILE A 99 1.34 9.76 1.69
CA ILE A 99 2.22 8.92 0.87
C ILE A 99 3.57 8.72 1.58
N GLU A 100 4.19 9.80 2.04
CA GLU A 100 5.45 9.73 2.79
C GLU A 100 5.32 8.84 4.02
N LYS A 101 4.26 8.99 4.82
CA LYS A 101 3.99 8.13 5.98
C LYS A 101 3.87 6.65 5.62
N LEU A 102 3.18 6.30 4.53
CA LEU A 102 3.08 4.91 4.06
C LEU A 102 4.46 4.34 3.74
N PHE A 103 5.33 5.10 3.07
CA PHE A 103 6.70 4.69 2.77
C PHE A 103 7.55 4.57 4.04
N VAL A 104 7.47 5.52 4.97
CA VAL A 104 8.17 5.44 6.27
C VAL A 104 7.77 4.17 7.02
N HIS A 105 6.47 3.91 7.17
CA HIS A 105 5.98 2.72 7.86
C HIS A 105 6.46 1.44 7.19
N THR A 106 6.37 1.39 5.86
CA THR A 106 6.87 0.23 5.10
C THR A 106 8.36 0.02 5.33
N ARG A 107 9.16 1.09 5.31
CA ARG A 107 10.60 0.99 5.56
C ARG A 107 10.91 0.48 6.97
N LEU A 108 10.21 0.99 7.99
CA LEU A 108 10.39 0.56 9.37
C LEU A 108 10.05 -0.93 9.54
N VAL A 109 8.95 -1.40 8.95
CA VAL A 109 8.59 -2.82 8.94
C VAL A 109 9.68 -3.66 8.29
N LEU A 110 10.14 -3.28 7.10
CA LEU A 110 11.19 -4.02 6.39
C LEU A 110 12.51 -4.04 7.16
N CYS A 111 12.90 -2.93 7.81
CA CYS A 111 14.09 -2.87 8.65
C CYS A 111 14.03 -3.79 9.87
N SER A 112 12.84 -4.06 10.39
CA SER A 112 12.66 -4.98 11.53
C SER A 112 12.65 -6.45 11.12
N CYS A 113 12.55 -6.74 9.81
CA CYS A 113 12.61 -8.09 9.28
C CYS A 113 14.05 -8.54 9.07
N SER A 114 14.32 -9.82 9.34
CA SER A 114 15.62 -10.42 9.02
C SER A 114 15.82 -10.51 7.51
N SER A 115 17.07 -10.30 7.06
CA SER A 115 17.50 -10.53 5.68
C SER A 115 17.30 -11.97 5.18
N ARG A 116 17.02 -12.92 6.09
CA ARG A 116 16.80 -14.34 5.79
C ARG A 116 15.33 -14.73 5.63
N HIS A 117 14.40 -13.79 5.84
CA HIS A 117 12.98 -14.06 5.71
C HIS A 117 12.38 -13.39 4.47
N TYR A 118 11.36 -14.01 3.90
CA TYR A 118 10.51 -13.34 2.92
C TYR A 118 9.80 -12.15 3.55
N VAL A 119 9.79 -11.02 2.88
CA VAL A 119 9.18 -9.78 3.41
C VAL A 119 7.91 -9.40 2.67
N PHE A 120 7.55 -10.13 1.60
CA PHE A 120 6.32 -9.90 0.83
C PHE A 120 6.08 -8.40 0.62
N PRO A 121 6.93 -7.68 -0.15
CA PRO A 121 6.94 -6.22 -0.12
C PRO A 121 5.61 -5.60 -0.56
N SER A 122 4.94 -6.20 -1.55
CA SER A 122 3.62 -5.76 -2.01
C SER A 122 2.54 -5.98 -0.94
N LEU A 123 2.50 -7.16 -0.35
CA LEU A 123 1.60 -7.48 0.76
C LEU A 123 1.83 -6.57 1.96
N THR A 124 3.09 -6.35 2.34
CA THR A 124 3.45 -5.47 3.47
C THR A 124 2.91 -4.07 3.24
N PHE A 125 3.10 -3.51 2.04
CA PHE A 125 2.54 -2.20 1.70
C PHE A 125 1.01 -2.19 1.74
N MET A 126 0.35 -3.20 1.18
CA MET A 126 -1.11 -3.34 1.22
C MET A 126 -1.65 -3.43 2.64
N LEU A 127 -1.03 -4.22 3.53
CA LEU A 127 -1.43 -4.34 4.93
C LEU A 127 -1.29 -3.00 5.68
N ILE A 128 -0.24 -2.23 5.41
CA ILE A 128 -0.05 -0.89 5.98
C ILE A 128 -1.15 0.06 5.46
N CYS A 129 -1.51 0.00 4.17
CA CYS A 129 -2.63 0.76 3.63
C CYS A 129 -3.96 0.38 4.30
N ILE A 130 -4.27 -0.92 4.39
CA ILE A 130 -5.49 -1.42 5.05
C ILE A 130 -5.55 -0.91 6.49
N ARG A 131 -4.46 -1.04 7.23
CA ARG A 131 -4.38 -0.57 8.62
C ARG A 131 -4.59 0.93 8.75
N THR A 132 -4.04 1.72 7.84
CA THR A 132 -4.16 3.17 7.84
C THR A 132 -5.59 3.63 7.53
N ILE A 133 -6.28 2.93 6.61
CA ILE A 133 -7.64 3.28 6.18
C ILE A 133 -8.69 2.70 7.14
N ASN A 134 -8.52 1.43 7.53
CA ASN A 134 -9.47 0.72 8.39
C ASN A 134 -8.75 -0.19 9.41
N PRO A 135 -8.29 0.37 10.55
CA PRO A 135 -7.57 -0.37 11.58
C PRO A 135 -8.36 -1.56 12.14
N GLN A 136 -9.68 -1.43 12.27
CA GLN A 136 -10.53 -2.49 12.80
C GLN A 136 -10.57 -3.70 11.85
N TYR A 137 -10.60 -3.45 10.55
CA TYR A 137 -10.61 -4.52 9.58
C TYR A 137 -9.23 -5.18 9.44
N TYR A 138 -8.16 -4.39 9.54
CA TYR A 138 -6.80 -4.93 9.66
C TYR A 138 -6.72 -5.93 10.82
N GLN A 139 -7.26 -5.58 12.00
CA GLN A 139 -7.29 -6.48 13.17
C GLN A 139 -8.09 -7.77 12.89
N LYS A 140 -9.22 -7.69 12.19
CA LYS A 140 -9.98 -8.87 11.80
C LYS A 140 -9.20 -9.79 10.85
N ILE A 141 -8.43 -9.23 9.92
CA ILE A 141 -7.58 -9.99 8.99
C ILE A 141 -6.51 -10.75 9.78
N ILE A 142 -5.74 -10.06 10.61
CA ILE A 142 -4.59 -10.68 11.31
C ILE A 142 -5.02 -11.66 12.39
N ASN A 143 -6.18 -11.44 13.02
CA ASN A 143 -6.77 -12.33 14.02
C ASN A 143 -7.58 -13.47 13.41
N GLN A 144 -7.61 -13.59 12.08
CA GLN A 144 -8.33 -14.65 11.36
C GLN A 144 -9.85 -14.70 11.70
N GLN A 145 -10.44 -13.53 11.89
CA GLN A 145 -11.86 -13.39 12.23
C GLN A 145 -12.77 -13.25 10.99
N LEU A 146 -12.19 -13.35 9.80
CA LEU A 146 -12.89 -13.24 8.52
C LEU A 146 -12.89 -14.59 7.81
N THR A 147 -13.94 -14.86 7.07
CA THR A 147 -13.94 -15.87 6.03
C THR A 147 -13.23 -15.35 4.78
N LEU A 148 -12.87 -16.23 3.86
CA LEU A 148 -12.27 -15.82 2.58
C LEU A 148 -13.23 -14.93 1.78
N ASP A 149 -14.53 -15.25 1.78
CA ASP A 149 -15.55 -14.46 1.08
C ASP A 149 -15.69 -13.06 1.66
N GLU A 150 -15.64 -12.92 2.98
CA GLU A 150 -15.64 -11.61 3.64
C GLU A 150 -14.38 -10.80 3.29
N LEU A 151 -13.21 -11.43 3.22
CA LEU A 151 -11.98 -10.79 2.79
C LEU A 151 -12.08 -10.33 1.33
N VAL A 152 -12.56 -11.20 0.43
CA VAL A 152 -12.77 -10.87 -0.99
C VAL A 152 -13.68 -9.66 -1.15
N ASN A 153 -14.82 -9.65 -0.44
CA ASN A 153 -15.79 -8.55 -0.50
C ASN A 153 -15.27 -7.24 0.12
N PHE A 154 -14.31 -7.32 1.03
CA PHE A 154 -13.73 -6.15 1.66
C PHE A 154 -12.70 -5.42 0.77
N ILE A 155 -11.91 -6.14 0.00
CA ILE A 155 -10.82 -5.55 -0.79
C ILE A 155 -11.27 -4.36 -1.65
N PRO A 156 -12.42 -4.41 -2.38
CA PRO A 156 -12.90 -3.28 -3.18
C PRO A 156 -13.28 -2.03 -2.37
N THR A 157 -13.51 -2.17 -1.07
CA THR A 157 -13.81 -1.02 -0.21
C THR A 157 -12.58 -0.20 0.15
N ILE A 158 -11.39 -0.80 0.04
CA ILE A 158 -10.09 -0.17 0.34
C ILE A 158 -9.34 0.18 -0.93
N PHE A 159 -9.33 -0.72 -1.91
CA PHE A 159 -8.53 -0.55 -3.11
C PHE A 159 -9.44 -0.45 -4.35
N PRO A 160 -9.24 0.57 -5.20
CA PRO A 160 -9.95 0.65 -6.47
C PRO A 160 -9.67 -0.57 -7.34
N VAL A 161 -10.73 -1.20 -7.84
CA VAL A 161 -10.65 -2.49 -8.57
C VAL A 161 -9.82 -2.45 -9.85
N ASN A 162 -9.67 -1.27 -10.45
CA ASN A 162 -8.90 -1.08 -11.69
C ASN A 162 -7.39 -1.35 -11.52
N ILE A 163 -6.84 -1.28 -10.29
CA ILE A 163 -5.42 -1.57 -10.06
C ILE A 163 -5.08 -3.06 -10.26
N PHE A 164 -6.07 -3.94 -10.12
CA PHE A 164 -5.88 -5.38 -10.29
C PHE A 164 -6.03 -5.85 -11.75
N ASN A 165 -6.65 -5.03 -12.62
CA ASN A 165 -7.04 -5.38 -13.98
C ASN A 165 -6.40 -4.48 -15.04
N ASN A 166 -5.09 -4.31 -15.02
CA ASN A 166 -4.43 -3.54 -16.07
C ASN A 166 -4.40 -4.34 -17.38
N LYS A 167 -5.22 -3.89 -18.38
CA LYS A 167 -5.35 -4.56 -19.68
C LYS A 167 -4.13 -4.39 -20.58
N SER A 168 -3.23 -3.46 -20.29
CA SER A 168 -2.10 -3.11 -21.16
C SER A 168 -0.84 -3.94 -20.96
N SER A 169 -0.81 -4.84 -19.99
CA SER A 169 0.38 -5.63 -19.64
C SER A 169 0.11 -7.12 -19.83
N LEU A 170 0.98 -7.80 -20.58
CA LEU A 170 1.03 -9.26 -20.67
C LEU A 170 1.42 -9.91 -19.34
N SER A 171 1.97 -9.12 -18.40
CA SER A 171 2.36 -9.55 -17.06
C SER A 171 1.31 -9.11 -16.01
N HIS A 172 1.31 -9.79 -14.86
CA HIS A 172 0.50 -9.41 -13.70
C HIS A 172 0.85 -7.98 -13.24
N THR A 173 -0.15 -7.22 -12.76
CA THR A 173 0.14 -5.98 -12.03
C THR A 173 0.82 -6.32 -10.71
N ALA A 174 1.61 -5.41 -10.15
CA ALA A 174 2.24 -5.64 -8.85
C ALA A 174 1.19 -5.65 -7.72
N SER A 175 0.09 -4.92 -7.88
CA SER A 175 -1.05 -4.95 -6.97
C SER A 175 -1.78 -6.29 -7.00
N LEU A 176 -1.94 -6.91 -8.18
CA LEU A 176 -2.51 -8.26 -8.29
C LEU A 176 -1.62 -9.30 -7.62
N TRP A 177 -0.29 -9.15 -7.75
CA TRP A 177 0.65 -10.02 -7.04
C TRP A 177 0.52 -9.86 -5.52
N GLY A 178 0.44 -8.63 -5.01
CA GLY A 178 0.20 -8.36 -3.59
C GLY A 178 -1.14 -8.93 -3.08
N LEU A 179 -2.18 -8.89 -3.91
CA LEU A 179 -3.47 -9.53 -3.60
C LEU A 179 -3.33 -11.06 -3.54
N ALA A 180 -2.57 -11.66 -4.45
CA ALA A 180 -2.28 -13.09 -4.43
C ALA A 180 -1.47 -13.49 -3.18
N GLU A 181 -0.48 -12.69 -2.78
CA GLU A 181 0.27 -12.87 -1.54
C GLU A 181 -0.66 -12.78 -0.31
N LEU A 182 -1.60 -11.83 -0.30
CA LEU A 182 -2.58 -11.69 0.78
C LEU A 182 -3.45 -12.95 0.90
N PHE A 183 -4.00 -13.43 -0.20
CA PHE A 183 -4.83 -14.65 -0.18
C PHE A 183 -4.02 -15.89 0.17
N TYR A 184 -2.80 -16.00 -0.33
CA TYR A 184 -1.89 -17.08 0.01
C TYR A 184 -1.58 -17.11 1.51
N CYS A 185 -1.11 -16.00 2.08
CA CYS A 185 -0.77 -15.91 3.49
C CYS A 185 -1.99 -16.08 4.39
N PHE A 186 -3.13 -15.51 4.00
CA PHE A 186 -4.38 -15.65 4.74
C PHE A 186 -4.83 -17.11 4.78
N ALA A 187 -4.83 -17.80 3.66
CA ALA A 187 -5.18 -19.23 3.60
C ALA A 187 -4.22 -20.08 4.42
N GLN A 188 -2.92 -19.85 4.34
CA GLN A 188 -1.91 -20.57 5.13
C GLN A 188 -2.10 -20.37 6.64
N SER A 189 -2.60 -19.21 7.07
CA SER A 189 -2.80 -18.92 8.48
C SER A 189 -3.99 -19.64 9.10
N PHE A 190 -5.02 -20.00 8.31
CA PHE A 190 -6.17 -20.79 8.78
C PHE A 190 -5.82 -22.26 9.05
N LEU A 191 -4.65 -22.70 8.64
CA LEU A 191 -4.42 -24.12 8.49
C LEU A 191 -3.39 -24.63 9.50
N ARG A 192 -3.87 -25.16 10.61
CA ARG A 192 -3.13 -26.22 11.31
C ARG A 192 -2.95 -27.48 10.42
N THR A 193 -3.71 -27.59 9.35
CA THR A 193 -3.54 -28.52 8.24
C THR A 193 -3.81 -27.76 6.94
N PRO A 194 -2.82 -27.60 6.05
CA PRO A 194 -2.98 -26.88 4.80
C PRO A 194 -4.03 -27.56 3.90
N GLN A 195 -5.25 -27.04 3.90
CA GLN A 195 -6.08 -27.27 2.73
C GLN A 195 -5.71 -26.19 1.73
N PRO A 196 -5.10 -26.52 0.60
CA PRO A 196 -4.83 -25.54 -0.42
C PRO A 196 -6.13 -24.79 -0.68
N LEU A 197 -6.05 -23.47 -0.84
CA LEU A 197 -7.06 -22.75 -1.64
C LEU A 197 -7.32 -23.69 -2.79
N GLN A 198 -8.51 -24.36 -2.83
CA GLN A 198 -8.70 -25.50 -3.72
C GLN A 198 -8.56 -24.99 -5.15
N LEU A 199 -7.35 -25.02 -5.64
CA LEU A 199 -7.05 -24.85 -7.04
C LEU A 199 -7.42 -26.17 -7.68
N THR A 200 -8.65 -26.30 -8.16
CA THR A 200 -9.04 -27.46 -8.94
C THR A 200 -8.29 -27.42 -10.27
N ASN A 201 -7.26 -28.25 -10.39
CA ASN A 201 -6.69 -28.61 -11.69
C ASN A 201 -7.71 -29.46 -12.43
N VAL A 202 -8.59 -28.85 -13.19
CA VAL A 202 -9.48 -29.58 -14.13
C VAL A 202 -8.74 -29.83 -15.45
N ASP A 203 -7.69 -29.09 -15.70
CA ASP A 203 -6.78 -29.30 -16.84
C ASP A 203 -5.41 -28.88 -16.39
N SER A 204 -4.41 -29.75 -16.53
CA SER A 204 -3.03 -29.50 -16.08
C SER A 204 -2.36 -28.29 -16.75
N SER A 205 -2.99 -27.71 -17.74
CA SER A 205 -2.52 -26.54 -18.48
C SER A 205 -3.04 -25.19 -17.97
N LYS A 206 -4.17 -25.17 -17.20
CA LYS A 206 -4.79 -23.91 -16.73
C LYS A 206 -5.30 -24.03 -15.29
N PRO A 207 -4.65 -23.37 -14.33
CA PRO A 207 -5.12 -23.32 -12.96
C PRO A 207 -6.45 -22.56 -12.88
N LYS A 208 -7.40 -23.10 -12.13
CA LYS A 208 -8.71 -22.50 -11.92
C LYS A 208 -8.96 -22.32 -10.41
N LEU A 209 -9.41 -21.13 -10.02
CA LEU A 209 -9.88 -20.88 -8.66
C LEU A 209 -11.24 -21.57 -8.45
N THR A 210 -11.49 -22.10 -7.26
CA THR A 210 -12.81 -22.65 -6.87
C THR A 210 -13.84 -21.57 -6.57
N PHE A 211 -13.40 -20.35 -6.39
CA PHE A 211 -14.24 -19.17 -6.21
C PHE A 211 -13.97 -18.16 -7.32
N THR A 212 -14.98 -17.39 -7.67
CA THR A 212 -14.87 -16.33 -8.68
C THR A 212 -14.88 -14.98 -7.99
N ILE A 213 -13.91 -14.14 -8.33
CA ILE A 213 -13.83 -12.75 -7.88
C ILE A 213 -14.23 -11.87 -9.06
N GLU A 214 -15.31 -11.10 -8.90
CA GLU A 214 -15.90 -10.32 -10.00
C GLU A 214 -15.00 -9.18 -10.48
N TYR A 215 -14.15 -8.65 -9.60
CA TYR A 215 -13.33 -7.46 -9.86
C TYR A 215 -11.89 -7.76 -10.30
N VAL A 216 -11.53 -9.03 -10.54
CA VAL A 216 -10.20 -9.41 -11.02
C VAL A 216 -10.27 -10.40 -12.18
N ASP A 217 -9.20 -10.45 -12.97
CA ASP A 217 -8.97 -11.53 -13.91
C ASP A 217 -8.59 -12.81 -13.12
N ASN A 218 -9.54 -13.72 -12.99
CA ASN A 218 -9.38 -14.91 -12.16
C ASN A 218 -8.28 -15.86 -12.67
N GLU A 219 -8.01 -15.91 -13.97
CA GLU A 219 -6.92 -16.72 -14.52
C GLU A 219 -5.55 -16.14 -14.11
N LYS A 220 -5.41 -14.82 -14.19
CA LYS A 220 -4.19 -14.13 -13.75
C LYS A 220 -3.97 -14.26 -12.25
N LEU A 221 -5.03 -14.11 -11.46
CA LEU A 221 -4.95 -14.26 -10.01
C LEU A 221 -4.56 -15.70 -9.62
N ALA A 222 -5.18 -16.70 -10.26
CA ALA A 222 -4.84 -18.11 -10.02
C ALA A 222 -3.36 -18.40 -10.32
N ASN A 223 -2.86 -17.90 -11.45
CA ASN A 223 -1.45 -18.02 -11.81
C ASN A 223 -0.52 -17.32 -10.80
N ALA A 224 -0.90 -16.15 -10.29
CA ALA A 224 -0.14 -15.44 -9.27
C ALA A 224 -0.13 -16.21 -7.93
N ILE A 225 -1.26 -16.77 -7.49
CA ILE A 225 -1.33 -17.60 -6.28
C ILE A 225 -0.47 -18.86 -6.42
N ILE A 226 -0.51 -19.53 -7.58
CA ILE A 226 0.40 -20.67 -7.85
C ILE A 226 1.86 -20.23 -7.80
N GLY A 227 2.17 -19.04 -8.32
CA GLY A 227 3.48 -18.43 -8.17
C GLY A 227 3.88 -18.30 -6.69
N CYS A 228 2.98 -17.80 -5.84
CA CYS A 228 3.23 -17.71 -4.40
C CYS A 228 3.57 -19.08 -3.78
N TYR A 229 2.82 -20.12 -4.09
CA TYR A 229 3.11 -21.49 -3.60
C TYR A 229 4.49 -22.01 -4.05
N ARG A 230 4.92 -21.67 -5.27
CA ARG A 230 6.22 -22.10 -5.80
C ARG A 230 7.40 -21.33 -5.21
N PHE A 231 7.21 -20.01 -4.99
CA PHE A 231 8.28 -19.14 -4.55
C PHE A 231 8.44 -19.10 -3.03
N TYR A 232 7.34 -19.14 -2.29
CA TYR A 232 7.37 -18.90 -0.85
C TYR A 232 7.30 -20.19 -0.03
N SER A 233 6.95 -21.36 -0.65
CA SER A 233 6.74 -22.63 0.04
C SER A 233 6.26 -22.43 1.47
N ASP A 234 6.15 -22.87 2.44
CA ASP A 234 5.50 -22.68 3.75
C ASP A 234 5.83 -21.36 4.48
N ALA A 235 6.24 -20.30 3.77
CA ALA A 235 6.56 -19.01 4.39
C ALA A 235 5.28 -18.32 4.89
N GLY A 236 5.22 -18.08 6.21
CA GLY A 236 4.12 -17.34 6.83
C GLY A 236 4.41 -15.85 6.99
N TRP A 237 3.37 -15.06 7.21
CA TRP A 237 3.43 -13.60 7.38
C TRP A 237 3.54 -13.13 8.85
N GLY A 238 3.60 -14.05 9.81
CA GLY A 238 3.54 -13.72 11.24
C GLY A 238 4.62 -12.75 11.71
N HIS A 239 5.82 -12.78 11.11
CA HIS A 239 6.89 -11.84 11.42
C HIS A 239 6.60 -10.42 10.87
N ILE A 240 5.91 -10.31 9.71
CA ILE A 240 5.50 -9.02 9.14
C ILE A 240 4.42 -8.39 10.00
N ILE A 241 3.41 -9.17 10.39
CA ILE A 241 2.33 -8.71 11.28
C ILE A 241 2.91 -8.18 12.59
N LYS A 242 3.81 -8.93 13.24
CA LYS A 242 4.51 -8.46 14.45
C LYS A 242 5.22 -7.12 14.21
N SER A 243 5.90 -6.99 13.09
CA SER A 243 6.63 -5.76 12.75
C SER A 243 5.68 -4.58 12.49
N ILE A 244 4.54 -4.81 11.85
CA ILE A 244 3.51 -3.79 11.65
C ILE A 244 2.89 -3.39 13.00
N ASP A 245 2.63 -4.33 13.88
CA ASP A 245 2.00 -4.07 15.20
C ASP A 245 2.94 -3.31 16.15
N LEU A 246 4.25 -3.45 16.01
CA LEU A 246 5.23 -2.63 16.76
C LEU A 246 5.13 -1.13 16.44
N LEU A 247 4.53 -0.75 15.31
CA LEU A 247 4.29 0.65 14.94
C LEU A 247 3.05 1.27 15.64
N ASN A 248 2.30 0.52 16.44
CA ASN A 248 1.06 0.94 17.09
C ASN A 248 1.18 2.23 17.92
N PRO A 249 2.21 2.40 18.77
CA PRO A 249 2.30 3.58 19.62
C PRO A 249 2.46 4.91 18.87
N ILE A 250 2.89 4.85 17.61
CA ILE A 250 3.22 6.05 16.80
C ILE A 250 1.99 6.58 16.05
N LEU A 251 0.98 5.73 15.81
CA LEU A 251 -0.18 6.09 14.97
C LEU A 251 -1.34 6.71 15.76
N GLU A 252 -1.43 6.46 17.05
CA GLU A 252 -2.52 6.98 17.90
C GLU A 252 -2.29 8.42 18.41
N GLN A 253 -1.08 8.98 18.18
CA GLN A 253 -0.69 10.30 18.71
C GLN A 253 -0.60 11.41 17.62
N ILE A 254 -1.04 11.16 16.38
CA ILE A 254 -1.00 12.10 15.26
C ILE A 254 -2.36 12.20 14.57
#